data_c884b6567c89de8ba36a955eb5e421e2
#
_entry.id   c884b6567c89de8ba36a955eb5e421e2
#
_cell.length_a   1.000
_cell.length_b   1.000
_cell.length_c   1.000
_cell.angle_alpha   90.00
_cell.angle_beta   90.00
_cell.angle_gamma   90.00
#
_symmetry.space_group_name_H-M   'P 1'
#
loop_
_entity.id
_entity.type
_entity.pdbx_description
1 polymer ?
#
loop_
_entity_poly.entity_id
_entity_poly.type
_entity_poly.pdbx_seq_one_letter_code
_entity_poly.pdbx_strand_id
1 'polypeptide(L)'
;MKKTAIAGLLIVLAIAGAAGLFLIAPTRNFDSEAALKRGDLYDVRIIRDAYGVPHIYGERDVDAAFGFAYAQAEDNIKNIEQSFVFARGEMGLETGQDGAKTDYLIAAMRVRETFIGKYETELSPEVRAVLDAYADGIN
;
A
#
# COMPACT_ATOMS: atom_id res chain seq x y z
N MET A 1 22.09 -15.93 44.82
CA MET A 1 20.61 -15.72 44.84
C MET A 1 20.18 -14.29 44.45
N LYS A 2 20.79 -13.20 44.98
CA LYS A 2 20.36 -11.82 44.66
C LYS A 2 20.60 -11.44 43.17
N LYS A 3 21.69 -11.89 42.54
CA LYS A 3 22.00 -11.56 41.11
C LYS A 3 21.04 -12.22 40.12
N THR A 4 20.58 -13.44 40.39
CA THR A 4 19.61 -14.16 39.56
C THR A 4 18.22 -13.56 39.66
N ALA A 5 17.82 -13.08 40.84
CA ALA A 5 16.55 -12.38 41.02
C ALA A 5 16.50 -11.02 40.29
N ILE A 6 17.60 -10.27 40.28
CA ILE A 6 17.71 -8.99 39.57
C ILE A 6 17.66 -9.21 38.05
N ALA A 7 18.37 -10.24 37.55
CA ALA A 7 18.32 -10.57 36.11
C ALA A 7 16.89 -10.97 35.64
N GLY A 8 16.18 -11.76 36.46
CA GLY A 8 14.78 -12.12 36.19
C GLY A 8 13.85 -10.90 36.15
N LEU A 9 14.02 -9.97 37.08
CA LEU A 9 13.22 -8.72 37.11
C LEU A 9 13.47 -7.85 35.87
N LEU A 10 14.72 -7.72 35.41
CA LEU A 10 15.07 -6.94 34.21
C LEU A 10 14.49 -7.57 32.94
N ILE A 11 14.46 -8.90 32.84
CA ILE A 11 13.83 -9.59 31.69
C ILE A 11 12.31 -9.34 31.67
N VAL A 12 11.65 -9.42 32.82
CA VAL A 12 10.19 -9.15 32.92
C VAL A 12 9.88 -7.71 32.56
N LEU A 13 10.69 -6.74 33.02
CA LEU A 13 10.51 -5.32 32.64
C LEU A 13 10.78 -5.08 31.17
N ALA A 14 11.74 -5.75 30.55
CA ALA A 14 12.01 -5.65 29.11
C ALA A 14 10.85 -6.22 28.28
N ILE A 15 10.29 -7.36 28.69
CA ILE A 15 9.12 -7.96 28.02
C ILE A 15 7.88 -7.08 28.19
N ALA A 16 7.65 -6.55 29.39
CA ALA A 16 6.53 -5.64 29.64
C ALA A 16 6.67 -4.33 28.84
N GLY A 17 7.88 -3.79 28.72
CA GLY A 17 8.18 -2.61 27.91
C GLY A 17 7.96 -2.86 26.42
N ALA A 18 8.41 -4.00 25.90
CA ALA A 18 8.21 -4.39 24.51
C ALA A 18 6.72 -4.64 24.19
N ALA A 19 5.98 -5.30 25.10
CA ALA A 19 4.54 -5.50 24.96
C ALA A 19 3.78 -4.16 25.01
N GLY A 20 4.17 -3.24 25.90
CA GLY A 20 3.61 -1.90 25.98
C GLY A 20 3.85 -1.10 24.69
N LEU A 21 5.06 -1.17 24.11
CA LEU A 21 5.39 -0.52 22.85
C LEU A 21 4.56 -1.09 21.69
N PHE A 22 4.33 -2.40 21.67
CA PHE A 22 3.52 -3.06 20.65
C PHE A 22 2.03 -2.70 20.76
N LEU A 23 1.51 -2.52 21.98
CA LEU A 23 0.13 -2.10 22.23
C LEU A 23 -0.13 -0.61 21.96
N ILE A 24 0.93 0.23 21.98
CA ILE A 24 0.86 1.67 21.74
C ILE A 24 1.20 1.98 20.27
N ALA A 25 1.74 1.02 19.52
CA ALA A 25 2.00 1.19 18.10
C ALA A 25 0.68 1.63 17.41
N PRO A 26 0.67 2.78 16.70
CA PRO A 26 -0.55 3.25 16.06
C PRO A 26 -0.99 2.23 15.02
N THR A 27 -2.02 1.46 15.33
CA THR A 27 -2.72 0.69 14.30
C THR A 27 -3.36 1.74 13.39
N ARG A 28 -2.94 1.77 12.14
CA ARG A 28 -3.65 2.53 11.11
C ARG A 28 -5.03 1.90 11.00
N ASN A 29 -6.01 2.50 11.66
CA ASN A 29 -7.39 2.10 11.51
C ASN A 29 -7.79 2.46 10.07
N PHE A 30 -8.11 1.43 9.30
CA PHE A 30 -8.70 1.63 7.98
C PHE A 30 -10.10 2.23 8.17
N ASP A 31 -10.31 3.42 7.60
CA ASP A 31 -11.61 4.08 7.60
C ASP A 31 -12.44 3.60 6.40
N SER A 32 -13.18 2.52 6.64
CA SER A 32 -14.04 1.92 5.61
C SER A 32 -15.16 2.86 5.13
N GLU A 33 -15.67 3.72 6.00
CA GLU A 33 -16.71 4.68 5.62
C GLU A 33 -16.15 5.74 4.66
N ALA A 34 -14.97 6.26 4.95
CA ALA A 34 -14.30 7.19 4.05
C ALA A 34 -13.92 6.54 2.70
N ALA A 35 -13.54 5.25 2.71
CA ALA A 35 -13.26 4.52 1.47
C ALA A 35 -14.52 4.34 0.62
N LEU A 36 -15.64 3.95 1.22
CA LEU A 36 -16.91 3.81 0.51
C LEU A 36 -17.39 5.15 -0.09
N LYS A 37 -17.29 6.25 0.69
CA LYS A 37 -17.63 7.60 0.17
C LYS A 37 -16.77 8.02 -1.02
N ARG A 38 -15.49 7.61 -1.07
CA ARG A 38 -14.65 7.86 -2.24
C ARG A 38 -15.12 7.02 -3.43
N GLY A 39 -15.51 5.77 -3.21
CA GLY A 39 -16.10 4.92 -4.24
C GLY A 39 -17.35 5.50 -4.90
N ASP A 40 -18.19 6.21 -4.13
CA ASP A 40 -19.40 6.87 -4.65
C ASP A 40 -19.13 8.01 -5.66
N LEU A 41 -17.87 8.45 -5.81
CA LEU A 41 -17.47 9.48 -6.78
C LEU A 41 -17.37 8.93 -8.22
N TYR A 42 -17.36 7.60 -8.38
CA TYR A 42 -17.11 6.92 -9.64
C TYR A 42 -18.33 6.15 -10.12
N ASP A 43 -18.74 6.39 -11.37
CA ASP A 43 -19.82 5.64 -12.03
C ASP A 43 -19.23 4.56 -12.93
N VAL A 44 -19.04 3.37 -12.38
CA VAL A 44 -18.39 2.26 -13.05
C VAL A 44 -19.22 0.99 -12.97
N ARG A 45 -19.26 0.25 -14.07
CA ARG A 45 -19.86 -1.08 -14.13
C ARG A 45 -18.80 -2.11 -14.50
N ILE A 46 -18.64 -3.13 -13.65
CA ILE A 46 -17.73 -4.25 -13.85
C ILE A 46 -18.56 -5.50 -14.14
N ILE A 47 -18.36 -6.13 -15.29
CA ILE A 47 -19.03 -7.37 -15.68
C ILE A 47 -17.96 -8.43 -15.90
N ARG A 48 -18.06 -9.54 -15.19
CA ARG A 48 -17.17 -10.69 -15.41
C ARG A 48 -17.80 -11.66 -16.41
N ASP A 49 -17.03 -12.07 -17.39
CA ASP A 49 -17.45 -13.08 -18.36
C ASP A 49 -17.39 -14.50 -17.78
N ALA A 50 -17.72 -15.51 -18.60
CA ALA A 50 -17.72 -16.93 -18.18
C ALA A 50 -16.31 -17.45 -17.80
N TYR A 51 -15.26 -16.74 -18.15
CA TYR A 51 -13.86 -17.06 -17.80
C TYR A 51 -13.36 -16.25 -16.60
N GLY A 52 -14.21 -15.38 -16.04
CA GLY A 52 -13.85 -14.51 -14.92
C GLY A 52 -13.14 -13.22 -15.33
N VAL A 53 -12.98 -12.94 -16.63
CA VAL A 53 -12.32 -11.73 -17.11
C VAL A 53 -13.20 -10.51 -16.85
N PRO A 54 -12.71 -9.49 -16.13
CA PRO A 54 -13.50 -8.29 -15.86
C PRO A 54 -13.55 -7.38 -17.10
N HIS A 55 -14.75 -7.01 -17.50
CA HIS A 55 -15.04 -5.98 -18.50
C HIS A 55 -15.50 -4.73 -17.76
N ILE A 56 -14.77 -3.63 -17.92
CA ILE A 56 -14.94 -2.40 -17.15
C ILE A 56 -15.53 -1.33 -18.06
N TYR A 57 -16.63 -0.74 -17.63
CA TYR A 57 -17.37 0.30 -18.36
C TYR A 57 -17.50 1.53 -17.46
N GLY A 58 -16.98 2.65 -17.91
CA GLY A 58 -17.12 3.97 -17.31
C GLY A 58 -17.21 5.02 -18.41
N GLU A 59 -17.94 6.11 -18.19
CA GLU A 59 -18.05 7.19 -19.16
C GLU A 59 -16.82 8.09 -19.16
N ARG A 60 -16.16 8.21 -18.00
CA ARG A 60 -14.94 9.01 -17.81
C ARG A 60 -13.74 8.10 -17.61
N ASP A 61 -12.56 8.57 -17.97
CA ASP A 61 -11.30 7.84 -17.75
C ASP A 61 -11.08 7.51 -16.26
N VAL A 62 -11.49 8.40 -15.37
CA VAL A 62 -11.41 8.19 -13.91
C VAL A 62 -12.31 7.04 -13.43
N ASP A 63 -13.50 6.88 -14.02
CA ASP A 63 -14.40 5.76 -13.69
C ASP A 63 -13.78 4.43 -14.12
N ALA A 64 -13.24 4.39 -15.33
CA ALA A 64 -12.55 3.21 -15.86
C ALA A 64 -11.29 2.87 -15.03
N ALA A 65 -10.51 3.87 -14.62
CA ALA A 65 -9.32 3.69 -13.80
C ALA A 65 -9.66 3.13 -12.42
N PHE A 66 -10.68 3.66 -11.76
CA PHE A 66 -11.19 3.14 -10.50
C PHE A 66 -11.63 1.68 -10.63
N GLY A 67 -12.48 1.37 -11.61
CA GLY A 67 -13.00 0.02 -11.82
C GLY A 67 -11.91 -1.00 -12.18
N PHE A 68 -10.90 -0.57 -12.94
CA PHE A 68 -9.74 -1.41 -13.26
C PHE A 68 -8.92 -1.74 -12.01
N ALA A 69 -8.63 -0.73 -11.19
CA ALA A 69 -7.90 -0.90 -9.94
C ALA A 69 -8.65 -1.81 -8.96
N TYR A 70 -9.97 -1.58 -8.80
CA TYR A 70 -10.84 -2.40 -7.97
C TYR A 70 -10.82 -3.87 -8.41
N ALA A 71 -11.00 -4.15 -9.71
CA ALA A 71 -10.99 -5.50 -10.23
C ALA A 71 -9.62 -6.18 -10.03
N GLN A 72 -8.51 -5.45 -10.20
CA GLN A 72 -7.17 -5.97 -9.93
C GLN A 72 -6.97 -6.29 -8.44
N ALA A 73 -7.44 -5.42 -7.54
CA ALA A 73 -7.33 -5.63 -6.10
C ALA A 73 -8.16 -6.85 -5.67
N GLU A 74 -9.38 -7.00 -6.20
CA GLU A 74 -10.23 -8.16 -5.97
C GLU A 74 -9.58 -9.46 -6.45
N ASP A 75 -8.94 -9.47 -7.61
CA ASP A 75 -8.32 -10.65 -8.18
C ASP A 75 -6.99 -11.01 -7.50
N ASN A 76 -6.15 -10.04 -7.18
CA ASN A 76 -4.82 -10.31 -6.63
C ASN A 76 -4.18 -9.14 -5.89
N ILE A 77 -4.72 -8.79 -4.73
CA ILE A 77 -4.17 -7.72 -3.87
C ILE A 77 -2.70 -7.97 -3.48
N LYS A 78 -2.29 -9.23 -3.32
CA LYS A 78 -0.90 -9.56 -2.95
C LYS A 78 0.13 -9.11 -3.97
N ASN A 79 -0.17 -9.20 -5.26
CA ASN A 79 0.73 -8.69 -6.30
C ASN A 79 0.83 -7.17 -6.27
N ILE A 80 -0.26 -6.50 -5.92
CA ILE A 80 -0.27 -5.04 -5.77
C ILE A 80 0.58 -4.64 -4.56
N GLU A 81 0.41 -5.31 -3.42
CA GLU A 81 1.23 -5.09 -2.22
C GLU A 81 2.72 -5.29 -2.50
N GLN A 82 3.09 -6.37 -3.21
CA GLN A 82 4.47 -6.62 -3.65
C GLN A 82 5.01 -5.50 -4.55
N SER A 83 4.19 -4.98 -5.45
CA SER A 83 4.57 -3.85 -6.30
C SER A 83 4.86 -2.59 -5.48
N PHE A 84 4.11 -2.36 -4.40
CA PHE A 84 4.37 -1.25 -3.49
C PHE A 84 5.66 -1.45 -2.69
N VAL A 85 5.93 -2.66 -2.19
CA VAL A 85 7.19 -2.99 -1.50
C VAL A 85 8.38 -2.74 -2.43
N PHE A 86 8.29 -3.20 -3.69
CA PHE A 86 9.30 -2.94 -4.72
C PHE A 86 9.49 -1.44 -4.96
N ALA A 87 8.39 -0.70 -5.23
CA ALA A 87 8.47 0.73 -5.54
C ALA A 87 9.00 1.59 -4.38
N ARG A 88 8.84 1.12 -3.14
CA ARG A 88 9.39 1.78 -1.95
C ARG A 88 10.85 1.44 -1.68
N GLY A 89 11.42 0.43 -2.36
CA GLY A 89 12.75 -0.07 -2.07
C GLY A 89 12.80 -0.81 -0.72
N GLU A 90 11.80 -1.63 -0.44
CA GLU A 90 11.62 -2.37 0.82
C GLU A 90 11.70 -3.90 0.60
N MET A 91 12.15 -4.37 -0.57
CA MET A 91 12.28 -5.79 -0.90
C MET A 91 13.22 -6.55 0.06
N GLY A 92 14.21 -5.86 0.61
CA GLY A 92 15.13 -6.42 1.60
C GLY A 92 14.44 -6.88 2.88
N LEU A 93 13.30 -6.29 3.25
CA LEU A 93 12.50 -6.70 4.41
C LEU A 93 11.82 -8.06 4.17
N GLU A 94 11.50 -8.40 2.93
CA GLU A 94 10.83 -9.64 2.58
C GLU A 94 11.81 -10.76 2.19
N THR A 95 12.82 -10.44 1.38
CA THR A 95 13.71 -11.43 0.75
C THR A 95 15.18 -11.32 1.19
N GLY A 96 15.45 -10.47 2.19
CA GLY A 96 16.78 -10.33 2.77
C GLY A 96 17.81 -9.74 1.80
N GLN A 97 19.01 -10.34 1.73
CA GLN A 97 20.13 -9.80 0.97
C GLN A 97 19.85 -9.62 -0.53
N ASP A 98 19.06 -10.49 -1.14
CA ASP A 98 18.74 -10.39 -2.57
C ASP A 98 17.79 -9.24 -2.84
N GLY A 99 16.79 -9.02 -1.97
CA GLY A 99 15.92 -7.85 -2.03
C GLY A 99 16.68 -6.54 -1.80
N ALA A 100 17.65 -6.52 -0.88
CA ALA A 100 18.47 -5.34 -0.62
C ALA A 100 19.25 -4.84 -1.84
N LYS A 101 19.64 -5.73 -2.76
CA LYS A 101 20.27 -5.34 -4.04
C LYS A 101 19.30 -4.55 -4.92
N THR A 102 18.05 -5.00 -4.96
CA THR A 102 16.97 -4.32 -5.67
C THR A 102 16.68 -2.97 -5.05
N ASP A 103 16.58 -2.91 -3.72
CA ASP A 103 16.34 -1.66 -2.98
C ASP A 103 17.44 -0.63 -3.24
N TYR A 104 18.70 -1.07 -3.26
CA TYR A 104 19.81 -0.19 -3.62
C TYR A 104 19.65 0.40 -5.03
N LEU A 105 19.22 -0.41 -6.00
CA LEU A 105 19.02 0.05 -7.37
C LEU A 105 17.88 1.09 -7.45
N ILE A 106 16.75 0.82 -6.78
CA ILE A 106 15.60 1.74 -6.70
C ILE A 106 16.02 3.06 -6.06
N ALA A 107 16.78 3.01 -4.95
CA ALA A 107 17.30 4.19 -4.28
C ALA A 107 18.28 4.97 -5.17
N ALA A 108 19.19 4.29 -5.87
CA ALA A 108 20.16 4.92 -6.76
C ALA A 108 19.50 5.65 -7.94
N MET A 109 18.40 5.11 -8.47
CA MET A 109 17.62 5.72 -9.55
C MET A 109 16.77 6.92 -9.09
N ARG A 110 16.55 7.08 -7.79
CA ARG A 110 15.76 8.16 -7.18
C ARG A 110 14.34 8.30 -7.79
N VAL A 111 13.74 7.19 -8.20
CA VAL A 111 12.44 7.19 -8.90
C VAL A 111 11.37 7.81 -8.03
N ARG A 112 11.30 7.40 -6.75
CA ARG A 112 10.28 7.85 -5.82
C ARG A 112 10.36 9.35 -5.54
N GLU A 113 11.56 9.86 -5.24
CA GLU A 113 11.78 11.28 -4.96
C GLU A 113 11.46 12.12 -6.20
N THR A 114 11.89 11.66 -7.38
CA THR A 114 11.60 12.33 -8.65
C THR A 114 10.11 12.40 -8.92
N PHE A 115 9.39 11.28 -8.75
CA PHE A 115 7.95 11.23 -8.97
C PHE A 115 7.20 12.16 -8.00
N ILE A 116 7.48 12.06 -6.69
CA ILE A 116 6.82 12.90 -5.67
C ILE A 116 7.09 14.38 -5.95
N GLY A 117 8.33 14.74 -6.27
CA GLY A 117 8.70 16.15 -6.53
C GLY A 117 8.04 16.75 -7.78
N LYS A 118 7.63 15.92 -8.72
CA LYS A 118 7.07 16.33 -10.02
C LYS A 118 5.56 16.12 -10.15
N TYR A 119 4.95 15.38 -9.23
CA TYR A 119 3.54 14.99 -9.30
C TYR A 119 2.61 16.19 -9.50
N GLU A 120 2.80 17.24 -8.72
CA GLU A 120 1.95 18.43 -8.77
C GLU A 120 2.28 19.40 -9.92
N THR A 121 3.51 19.37 -10.41
CA THR A 121 4.02 20.40 -11.33
C THR A 121 4.13 19.94 -12.78
N GLU A 122 4.41 18.66 -13.02
CA GLU A 122 4.63 18.12 -14.36
C GLU A 122 3.47 17.26 -14.90
N LEU A 123 2.61 16.73 -14.01
CA LEU A 123 1.43 15.98 -14.44
C LEU A 123 0.24 16.92 -14.65
N SER A 124 -0.50 16.71 -15.76
CA SER A 124 -1.74 17.44 -15.97
C SER A 124 -2.79 17.09 -14.91
N PRO A 125 -3.76 17.98 -14.63
CA PRO A 125 -4.83 17.68 -13.68
C PRO A 125 -5.61 16.41 -14.04
N GLU A 126 -5.81 16.15 -15.32
CA GLU A 126 -6.53 14.97 -15.84
C GLU A 126 -5.77 13.69 -15.51
N VAL A 127 -4.45 13.66 -15.75
CA VAL A 127 -3.61 12.50 -15.43
C VAL A 127 -3.58 12.25 -13.91
N ARG A 128 -3.49 13.30 -13.11
CA ARG A 128 -3.55 13.16 -11.64
C ARG A 128 -4.88 12.58 -11.19
N ALA A 129 -5.99 13.07 -11.74
CA ALA A 129 -7.31 12.54 -11.41
C ALA A 129 -7.45 11.05 -11.74
N VAL A 130 -6.88 10.58 -12.85
CA VAL A 130 -6.85 9.15 -13.21
C VAL A 130 -6.01 8.34 -12.21
N LEU A 131 -4.85 8.86 -11.79
CA LEU A 131 -3.99 8.20 -10.80
C LEU A 131 -4.65 8.14 -9.41
N ASP A 132 -5.33 9.22 -9.01
CA ASP A 132 -6.07 9.27 -7.75
C ASP A 132 -7.26 8.28 -7.77
N ALA A 133 -8.00 8.21 -8.88
CA ALA A 133 -9.07 7.25 -9.07
C ALA A 133 -8.56 5.79 -9.01
N TYR A 134 -7.41 5.51 -9.61
CA TYR A 134 -6.76 4.21 -9.51
C TYR A 134 -6.38 3.87 -8.07
N ALA A 135 -5.81 4.83 -7.33
CA ALA A 135 -5.48 4.64 -5.91
C ALA A 135 -6.72 4.39 -5.04
N ASP A 136 -7.81 5.11 -5.29
CA ASP A 136 -9.09 4.91 -4.61
C ASP A 136 -9.69 3.52 -4.89
N GLY A 137 -9.54 3.01 -6.11
CA GLY A 137 -10.01 1.66 -6.48
C GLY A 137 -9.24 0.52 -5.81
N ILE A 138 -7.97 0.75 -5.41
CA ILE A 138 -7.18 -0.24 -4.65
C ILE A 138 -7.56 -0.22 -3.16
N ASN A 139 -7.91 0.94 -2.60
CA ASN A 139 -8.18 1.14 -1.17
C ASN A 139 -9.59 0.75 -0.77
#